data_aab1001a94348504081d8efd6bc2b54e
#
_entry.id   aab1001a94348504081d8efd6bc2b54e
#
_cell.length_a   1.000
_cell.length_b   1.000
_cell.length_c   1.000
_cell.angle_alpha   90.00
_cell.angle_beta   90.00
_cell.angle_gamma   90.00
#
_symmetry.space_group_name_H-M   'P 1'
#
loop_
_entity.id
_entity.type
_entity.pdbx_description
1 polymer ?
#
loop_
_entity_poly.entity_id
_entity_poly.type
_entity_poly.pdbx_seq_one_letter_code
_entity_poly.pdbx_strand_id
1 'polypeptide(L)'
;RAYITHERRITMKATTKRTLIDIAVIIISGFIFSCGLKTFTAPNDIAPGGASGICVAVAHLTGLSEGVLYFIVNVPLIVIGFIFLGRRLMFKTLLSIITITVATDYVFAYLPHYEGDEMLAAIFGGLLIGAGLGLCYSREGTGGGTDILNRLIYKRFPQISIGAITFATDFAVIVFATCVFGKIESALYAIIAIFVSSKMIDIIVYGSYEGKMLLIFSDKSEEIAQKIMTAGKGVTFLSGKGAYSGDEKQVICCAVRKNDYVKVKRYVKEVDESAFMIITSAKEVLGKGFKEIN
;
A
#
# COMPACT_ATOMS: atom_id res chain seq x y z
N ARG A 1 -16.32 -11.47 39.80
CA ARG A 1 -17.23 -10.79 38.85
C ARG A 1 -16.77 -9.36 38.49
N ALA A 2 -16.30 -8.55 39.46
CA ALA A 2 -15.83 -7.16 39.19
C ALA A 2 -14.58 -7.08 38.30
N TYR A 3 -13.65 -8.02 38.38
CA TYR A 3 -12.41 -8.05 37.58
C TYR A 3 -12.69 -8.30 36.08
N ILE A 4 -13.61 -9.23 35.80
CA ILE A 4 -14.03 -9.56 34.40
C ILE A 4 -14.76 -8.39 33.72
N THR A 5 -15.52 -7.59 34.52
CA THR A 5 -16.19 -6.38 33.99
C THR A 5 -15.24 -5.24 33.74
N HIS A 6 -14.14 -5.13 34.47
CA HIS A 6 -13.13 -4.08 34.29
C HIS A 6 -12.28 -4.35 33.02
N GLU A 7 -11.83 -5.59 32.82
CA GLU A 7 -11.10 -5.98 31.60
C GLU A 7 -11.97 -5.82 30.33
N ARG A 8 -13.24 -6.23 30.38
CA ARG A 8 -14.17 -6.01 29.27
C ARG A 8 -14.39 -4.52 28.96
N ARG A 9 -14.40 -3.64 29.95
CA ARG A 9 -14.50 -2.18 29.73
C ARG A 9 -13.23 -1.60 29.11
N ILE A 10 -12.06 -2.08 29.49
CA ILE A 10 -10.77 -1.61 28.93
C ILE A 10 -10.63 -2.08 27.48
N THR A 11 -10.93 -3.34 27.17
CA THR A 11 -10.91 -3.89 25.82
C THR A 11 -11.95 -3.23 24.92
N MET A 12 -13.17 -2.98 25.40
CA MET A 12 -14.20 -2.22 24.65
C MET A 12 -13.76 -0.78 24.35
N LYS A 13 -13.18 -0.06 25.32
CA LYS A 13 -12.68 1.31 25.09
C LYS A 13 -11.53 1.33 24.08
N ALA A 14 -10.61 0.36 24.11
CA ALA A 14 -9.52 0.25 23.16
C ALA A 14 -10.04 -0.04 21.73
N THR A 15 -11.01 -0.94 21.61
CA THR A 15 -11.66 -1.28 20.33
C THR A 15 -12.40 -0.08 19.75
N THR A 16 -13.16 0.67 20.57
CA THR A 16 -13.88 1.86 20.13
C THR A 16 -12.94 2.96 19.68
N LYS A 17 -11.83 3.19 20.42
CA LYS A 17 -10.81 4.19 20.02
C LYS A 17 -10.16 3.82 18.69
N ARG A 18 -9.83 2.55 18.46
CA ARG A 18 -9.27 2.06 17.20
C ARG A 18 -10.23 2.28 16.04
N THR A 19 -11.52 1.98 16.23
CA THR A 19 -12.55 2.19 15.20
C THR A 19 -12.70 3.67 14.85
N LEU A 20 -12.71 4.58 15.84
CA LEU A 20 -12.78 6.02 15.57
C LEU A 20 -11.57 6.54 14.79
N ILE A 21 -10.38 6.06 15.11
CA ILE A 21 -9.16 6.41 14.36
C ILE A 21 -9.26 5.87 12.91
N ASP A 22 -9.74 4.63 12.73
CA ASP A 22 -9.92 4.07 11.38
C ASP A 22 -10.88 4.91 10.54
N ILE A 23 -12.02 5.31 11.12
CA ILE A 23 -13.00 6.18 10.45
C ILE A 23 -12.38 7.52 10.06
N ALA A 24 -11.68 8.19 11.00
CA ALA A 24 -11.05 9.48 10.75
C ALA A 24 -9.99 9.38 9.62
N VAL A 25 -9.16 8.33 9.66
CA VAL A 25 -8.13 8.11 8.62
C VAL A 25 -8.77 7.84 7.26
N ILE A 26 -9.86 7.05 7.20
CA ILE A 26 -10.57 6.76 5.95
C ILE A 26 -11.20 8.05 5.37
N ILE A 27 -11.76 8.91 6.20
CA ILE A 27 -12.30 10.20 5.76
C ILE A 27 -11.17 11.07 5.20
N ILE A 28 -10.07 11.25 5.93
CA ILE A 28 -8.90 12.01 5.46
C ILE A 28 -8.37 11.42 4.14
N SER A 29 -8.30 10.10 4.04
CA SER A 29 -7.83 9.41 2.82
C SER A 29 -8.69 9.73 1.60
N GLY A 30 -10.01 9.79 1.76
CA GLY A 30 -10.95 10.15 0.70
C GLY A 30 -10.76 11.59 0.23
N PHE A 31 -10.53 12.53 1.14
CA PHE A 31 -10.22 13.92 0.78
C PHE A 31 -8.91 14.06 0.02
N ILE A 32 -7.84 13.37 0.45
CA ILE A 32 -6.55 13.39 -0.24
C ILE A 32 -6.68 12.78 -1.64
N PHE A 33 -7.39 11.66 -1.77
CA PHE A 33 -7.67 11.02 -3.05
C PHE A 33 -8.42 11.97 -4.00
N SER A 34 -9.51 12.59 -3.52
CA SER A 34 -10.35 13.50 -4.31
C SER A 34 -9.59 14.76 -4.73
N CYS A 35 -8.68 15.26 -3.90
CA CYS A 35 -7.77 16.35 -4.26
C CYS A 35 -6.91 15.96 -5.47
N GLY A 36 -6.26 14.79 -5.44
CA GLY A 36 -5.48 14.29 -6.57
C GLY A 36 -6.31 14.10 -7.83
N LEU A 37 -7.50 13.53 -7.70
CA LEU A 37 -8.40 13.26 -8.81
C LEU A 37 -8.90 14.56 -9.45
N LYS A 38 -9.56 15.42 -8.68
CA LYS A 38 -10.31 16.58 -9.18
C LYS A 38 -9.44 17.79 -9.49
N THR A 39 -8.33 17.96 -8.77
CA THR A 39 -7.43 19.09 -8.99
C THR A 39 -6.40 18.84 -10.08
N PHE A 40 -5.90 17.60 -10.20
CA PHE A 40 -4.77 17.31 -11.09
C PHE A 40 -5.11 16.40 -12.26
N THR A 41 -5.71 15.21 -12.03
CA THR A 41 -5.82 14.21 -13.10
C THR A 41 -7.02 14.44 -14.00
N ALA A 42 -8.23 14.64 -13.45
CA ALA A 42 -9.44 14.79 -14.26
C ALA A 42 -9.41 16.02 -15.20
N PRO A 43 -8.95 17.21 -14.78
CA PRO A 43 -8.91 18.38 -15.66
C PRO A 43 -7.91 18.26 -16.82
N ASN A 44 -6.91 17.36 -16.68
CA ASN A 44 -5.87 17.14 -17.69
C ASN A 44 -6.09 15.86 -18.51
N ASP A 45 -7.31 15.31 -18.55
CA ASP A 45 -7.67 14.08 -19.28
C ASP A 45 -6.79 12.87 -18.91
N ILE A 46 -6.34 12.80 -17.65
CA ILE A 46 -5.50 11.72 -17.14
C ILE A 46 -6.39 10.74 -16.37
N ALA A 47 -6.55 9.53 -16.88
CA ALA A 47 -7.28 8.47 -16.19
C ALA A 47 -6.36 7.74 -15.19
N PRO A 48 -6.55 7.90 -13.86
CA PRO A 48 -5.59 7.38 -12.88
C PRO A 48 -5.66 5.85 -12.66
N GLY A 49 -6.30 5.13 -13.56
CA GLY A 49 -6.55 3.70 -13.45
C GLY A 49 -7.80 3.34 -12.64
N GLY A 50 -8.11 2.06 -12.59
CA GLY A 50 -9.24 1.56 -11.80
C GLY A 50 -10.60 2.14 -12.17
N ALA A 51 -11.55 2.04 -11.24
CA ALA A 51 -12.89 2.62 -11.45
C ALA A 51 -12.87 4.14 -11.58
N SER A 52 -11.95 4.83 -10.90
CA SER A 52 -11.79 6.28 -11.02
C SER A 52 -11.42 6.70 -12.46
N GLY A 53 -10.54 5.93 -13.13
CA GLY A 53 -10.20 6.16 -14.52
C GLY A 53 -11.40 5.99 -15.48
N ILE A 54 -12.22 4.96 -15.23
CA ILE A 54 -13.48 4.79 -16.00
C ILE A 54 -14.40 5.99 -15.76
N CYS A 55 -14.54 6.44 -14.50
CA CYS A 55 -15.42 7.55 -14.16
C CYS A 55 -14.95 8.86 -14.81
N VAL A 56 -13.65 9.16 -14.82
CA VAL A 56 -13.10 10.35 -15.51
C VAL A 56 -13.37 10.27 -17.00
N ALA A 57 -13.14 9.13 -17.66
CA ALA A 57 -13.41 8.97 -19.08
C ALA A 57 -14.92 9.09 -19.42
N VAL A 58 -15.80 8.50 -18.61
CA VAL A 58 -17.25 8.60 -18.80
C VAL A 58 -17.76 10.02 -18.49
N ALA A 59 -17.20 10.68 -17.48
CA ALA A 59 -17.52 12.08 -17.16
C ALA A 59 -17.19 13.01 -18.35
N HIS A 60 -16.05 12.80 -18.97
CA HIS A 60 -15.64 13.54 -20.18
C HIS A 60 -16.65 13.38 -21.34
N LEU A 61 -17.22 12.19 -21.53
CA LEU A 61 -18.22 11.92 -22.57
C LEU A 61 -19.61 12.46 -22.23
N THR A 62 -20.03 12.40 -20.97
CA THR A 62 -21.42 12.60 -20.56
C THR A 62 -21.67 13.95 -19.89
N GLY A 63 -20.62 14.61 -19.41
CA GLY A 63 -20.73 15.82 -18.58
C GLY A 63 -21.26 15.56 -17.15
N LEU A 64 -21.43 14.29 -16.76
CA LEU A 64 -21.80 13.94 -15.39
C LEU A 64 -20.61 14.11 -14.45
N SER A 65 -20.88 14.35 -13.16
CA SER A 65 -19.81 14.48 -12.18
C SER A 65 -19.09 13.17 -11.92
N GLU A 66 -17.78 13.25 -11.75
CA GLU A 66 -16.90 12.08 -11.51
C GLU A 66 -17.26 11.36 -10.21
N GLY A 67 -17.65 12.10 -9.16
CA GLY A 67 -18.04 11.52 -7.88
C GLY A 67 -19.37 10.76 -7.96
N VAL A 68 -20.39 11.30 -8.64
CA VAL A 68 -21.65 10.59 -8.88
C VAL A 68 -21.42 9.33 -9.68
N LEU A 69 -20.62 9.39 -10.75
CA LEU A 69 -20.26 8.20 -11.54
C LEU A 69 -19.50 7.17 -10.69
N TYR A 70 -18.58 7.65 -9.87
CA TYR A 70 -17.82 6.80 -8.96
C TYR A 70 -18.73 6.06 -7.97
N PHE A 71 -19.75 6.75 -7.43
CA PHE A 71 -20.73 6.12 -6.56
C PHE A 71 -21.57 5.08 -7.31
N ILE A 72 -22.12 5.43 -8.48
CA ILE A 72 -22.96 4.52 -9.29
C ILE A 72 -22.21 3.23 -9.67
N VAL A 73 -20.98 3.35 -10.16
CA VAL A 73 -20.14 2.19 -10.54
C VAL A 73 -19.84 1.30 -9.33
N ASN A 74 -19.71 1.89 -8.15
CA ASN A 74 -19.38 1.16 -6.94
C ASN A 74 -20.58 0.44 -6.29
N VAL A 75 -21.82 0.90 -6.49
CA VAL A 75 -23.00 0.29 -5.87
C VAL A 75 -23.11 -1.22 -6.13
N PRO A 76 -23.09 -1.72 -7.38
CA PRO A 76 -23.16 -3.15 -7.63
C PRO A 76 -21.96 -3.92 -7.06
N LEU A 77 -20.75 -3.34 -7.11
CA LEU A 77 -19.54 -3.98 -6.60
C LEU A 77 -19.56 -4.09 -5.07
N ILE A 78 -20.10 -3.08 -4.38
CA ILE A 78 -20.29 -3.14 -2.92
C ILE A 78 -21.27 -4.25 -2.55
N VAL A 79 -22.40 -4.37 -3.24
CA VAL A 79 -23.39 -5.42 -2.98
C VAL A 79 -22.76 -6.81 -3.12
N ILE A 80 -22.02 -7.03 -4.20
CA ILE A 80 -21.29 -8.28 -4.43
C ILE A 80 -20.19 -8.47 -3.37
N GLY A 81 -19.48 -7.41 -3.05
CA GLY A 81 -18.42 -7.41 -2.02
C GLY A 81 -18.92 -7.79 -0.63
N PHE A 82 -20.12 -7.34 -0.24
CA PHE A 82 -20.74 -7.74 1.03
C PHE A 82 -20.98 -9.25 1.12
N ILE A 83 -21.34 -9.88 0.01
CA ILE A 83 -21.60 -11.33 -0.06
C ILE A 83 -20.29 -12.12 0.02
N PHE A 84 -19.24 -11.68 -0.69
CA PHE A 84 -18.06 -12.50 -0.94
C PHE A 84 -16.81 -12.10 -0.14
N LEU A 85 -16.64 -10.83 0.24
CA LEU A 85 -15.42 -10.30 0.87
C LEU A 85 -15.56 -9.98 2.36
N GLY A 86 -16.79 -9.96 2.88
CA GLY A 86 -17.06 -9.78 4.30
C GLY A 86 -17.46 -8.36 4.69
N ARG A 87 -18.30 -8.30 5.74
CA ARG A 87 -19.00 -7.06 6.15
C ARG A 87 -18.05 -5.95 6.62
N ARG A 88 -17.03 -6.30 7.42
CA ARG A 88 -16.12 -5.29 8.02
C ARG A 88 -15.36 -4.51 6.96
N LEU A 89 -14.82 -5.21 5.95
CA LEU A 89 -14.13 -4.59 4.83
C LEU A 89 -15.08 -3.69 4.05
N MET A 90 -16.29 -4.18 3.74
CA MET A 90 -17.25 -3.46 2.94
C MET A 90 -17.81 -2.21 3.61
N PHE A 91 -18.01 -2.19 4.93
CA PHE A 91 -18.40 -0.96 5.64
C PHE A 91 -17.32 0.13 5.56
N LYS A 92 -16.04 -0.24 5.72
CA LYS A 92 -14.93 0.71 5.56
C LYS A 92 -14.81 1.21 4.12
N THR A 93 -15.00 0.32 3.15
CA THR A 93 -15.00 0.67 1.72
C THR A 93 -16.18 1.58 1.36
N LEU A 94 -17.36 1.31 1.87
CA LEU A 94 -18.54 2.18 1.66
C LEU A 94 -18.29 3.59 2.21
N LEU A 95 -17.72 3.70 3.42
CA LEU A 95 -17.34 5.00 3.98
C LEU A 95 -16.33 5.73 3.09
N SER A 96 -15.31 5.02 2.58
CA SER A 96 -14.33 5.58 1.66
C SER A 96 -14.99 6.11 0.38
N ILE A 97 -15.86 5.32 -0.25
CA ILE A 97 -16.56 5.69 -1.48
C ILE A 97 -17.46 6.92 -1.26
N ILE A 98 -18.25 6.94 -0.19
CA ILE A 98 -19.09 8.10 0.15
C ILE A 98 -18.22 9.34 0.35
N THR A 99 -17.10 9.21 1.07
CA THR A 99 -16.19 10.34 1.32
C THR A 99 -15.56 10.84 0.01
N ILE A 100 -15.09 9.94 -0.85
CA ILE A 100 -14.54 10.31 -2.17
C ILE A 100 -15.59 11.03 -3.01
N THR A 101 -16.82 10.47 -3.11
CA THR A 101 -17.90 11.08 -3.86
C THR A 101 -18.21 12.50 -3.38
N VAL A 102 -18.44 12.65 -2.07
CA VAL A 102 -18.75 13.97 -1.49
C VAL A 102 -17.60 14.95 -1.64
N ALA A 103 -16.36 14.51 -1.39
CA ALA A 103 -15.20 15.38 -1.51
C ALA A 103 -14.98 15.83 -2.98
N THR A 104 -15.10 14.92 -3.94
CA THR A 104 -14.92 15.22 -5.37
C THR A 104 -15.96 16.22 -5.88
N ASP A 105 -17.25 16.02 -5.59
CA ASP A 105 -18.33 16.79 -6.19
C ASP A 105 -18.71 18.06 -5.43
N TYR A 106 -18.50 18.10 -4.10
CA TYR A 106 -18.95 19.22 -3.27
C TYR A 106 -17.82 20.03 -2.65
N VAL A 107 -16.60 19.47 -2.55
CA VAL A 107 -15.46 20.21 -1.98
C VAL A 107 -14.50 20.64 -3.07
N PHE A 108 -13.97 19.69 -3.83
CA PHE A 108 -12.95 19.97 -4.85
C PHE A 108 -13.53 20.45 -6.18
N ALA A 109 -14.84 20.31 -6.42
CA ALA A 109 -15.49 20.88 -7.61
C ALA A 109 -15.40 22.41 -7.70
N TYR A 110 -15.29 23.08 -6.53
CA TYR A 110 -15.24 24.55 -6.45
C TYR A 110 -13.83 25.10 -6.24
N LEU A 111 -12.84 24.23 -6.14
CA LEU A 111 -11.44 24.64 -5.98
C LEU A 111 -10.76 24.81 -7.35
N PRO A 112 -9.71 25.64 -7.44
CA PRO A 112 -8.96 25.80 -8.68
C PRO A 112 -8.39 24.46 -9.16
N HIS A 113 -8.49 24.23 -10.46
CA HIS A 113 -7.87 23.09 -11.12
C HIS A 113 -6.46 23.46 -11.56
N TYR A 114 -5.59 22.46 -11.65
CA TYR A 114 -4.25 22.64 -12.17
C TYR A 114 -4.28 22.51 -13.71
N GLU A 115 -4.08 23.62 -14.41
CA GLU A 115 -4.05 23.71 -15.88
C GLU A 115 -2.61 24.00 -16.37
N GLY A 116 -1.63 23.31 -15.80
CA GLY A 116 -0.22 23.49 -16.14
C GLY A 116 0.33 22.33 -16.95
N ASP A 117 1.57 21.97 -16.66
CA ASP A 117 2.27 20.86 -17.28
C ASP A 117 1.59 19.51 -16.93
N GLU A 118 1.16 18.76 -17.96
CA GLU A 118 0.43 17.49 -17.77
C GLU A 118 1.28 16.42 -17.07
N MET A 119 2.63 16.47 -17.22
CA MET A 119 3.52 15.56 -16.51
C MET A 119 3.53 15.85 -15.01
N LEU A 120 3.52 17.12 -14.61
CA LEU A 120 3.37 17.49 -13.20
C LEU A 120 2.00 17.11 -12.67
N ALA A 121 0.94 17.29 -13.46
CA ALA A 121 -0.42 16.84 -13.12
C ALA A 121 -0.46 15.32 -12.88
N ALA A 122 0.20 14.53 -13.73
CA ALA A 122 0.30 13.08 -13.58
C ALA A 122 1.05 12.67 -12.31
N ILE A 123 2.19 13.32 -12.02
CA ILE A 123 3.03 13.01 -10.86
C ILE A 123 2.32 13.40 -9.55
N PHE A 124 1.87 14.66 -9.42
CA PHE A 124 1.23 15.12 -8.18
C PHE A 124 -0.15 14.53 -7.98
N GLY A 125 -0.92 14.34 -9.05
CA GLY A 125 -2.18 13.62 -9.02
C GLY A 125 -1.99 12.18 -8.57
N GLY A 126 -1.05 11.45 -9.19
CA GLY A 126 -0.69 10.09 -8.81
C GLY A 126 -0.22 9.98 -7.37
N LEU A 127 0.60 10.93 -6.89
CA LEU A 127 1.09 10.99 -5.51
C LEU A 127 -0.06 11.12 -4.51
N LEU A 128 -0.98 12.06 -4.74
CA LEU A 128 -2.12 12.29 -3.84
C LEU A 128 -3.13 11.13 -3.90
N ILE A 129 -3.45 10.62 -5.09
CA ILE A 129 -4.33 9.45 -5.25
C ILE A 129 -3.72 8.24 -4.53
N GLY A 130 -2.43 7.98 -4.74
CA GLY A 130 -1.72 6.89 -4.08
C GLY A 130 -1.63 7.07 -2.57
N ALA A 131 -1.45 8.30 -2.07
CA ALA A 131 -1.45 8.60 -0.64
C ALA A 131 -2.84 8.34 -0.02
N GLY A 132 -3.90 8.79 -0.67
CA GLY A 132 -5.27 8.51 -0.25
C GLY A 132 -5.55 7.01 -0.19
N LEU A 133 -5.32 6.28 -1.28
CA LEU A 133 -5.52 4.82 -1.32
C LEU A 133 -4.65 4.09 -0.30
N GLY A 134 -3.37 4.44 -0.18
CA GLY A 134 -2.45 3.84 0.78
C GLY A 134 -2.91 3.98 2.23
N LEU A 135 -3.40 5.17 2.61
CA LEU A 135 -3.99 5.40 3.93
C LEU A 135 -5.24 4.55 4.16
N CYS A 136 -6.13 4.46 3.16
CA CYS A 136 -7.31 3.62 3.23
C CYS A 136 -6.95 2.14 3.39
N TYR A 137 -6.00 1.63 2.61
CA TYR A 137 -5.53 0.24 2.68
C TYR A 137 -4.85 -0.10 4.00
N SER A 138 -4.09 0.85 4.59
CA SER A 138 -3.47 0.69 5.91
C SER A 138 -4.50 0.45 7.03
N ARG A 139 -5.77 0.80 6.79
CA ARG A 139 -6.91 0.61 7.70
C ARG A 139 -7.84 -0.53 7.28
N GLU A 140 -7.39 -1.44 6.44
CA GLU A 140 -8.19 -2.56 5.92
C GLU A 140 -9.43 -2.10 5.14
N GLY A 141 -9.40 -0.91 4.54
CA GLY A 141 -10.39 -0.42 3.59
C GLY A 141 -9.94 -0.65 2.16
N THR A 142 -10.77 -0.23 1.19
CA THR A 142 -10.38 -0.12 -0.23
C THR A 142 -10.94 1.16 -0.82
N GLY A 143 -10.39 1.60 -1.95
CA GLY A 143 -10.96 2.67 -2.75
C GLY A 143 -12.28 2.28 -3.42
N GLY A 144 -12.66 1.01 -3.37
CA GLY A 144 -13.81 0.49 -4.14
C GLY A 144 -13.43 0.10 -5.57
N GLY A 145 -14.45 0.06 -6.44
CA GLY A 145 -14.25 -0.16 -7.87
C GLY A 145 -13.50 -1.42 -8.23
N THR A 146 -12.52 -1.29 -9.10
CA THR A 146 -11.69 -2.41 -9.56
C THR A 146 -10.98 -3.14 -8.44
N ASP A 147 -10.70 -2.52 -7.29
CA ASP A 147 -10.11 -3.21 -6.14
C ASP A 147 -11.01 -4.32 -5.61
N ILE A 148 -12.33 -4.07 -5.56
CA ILE A 148 -13.31 -5.10 -5.17
C ILE A 148 -13.33 -6.20 -6.21
N LEU A 149 -13.37 -5.83 -7.49
CA LEU A 149 -13.35 -6.76 -8.61
C LEU A 149 -12.08 -7.63 -8.60
N ASN A 150 -10.91 -7.01 -8.45
CA ASN A 150 -9.62 -7.70 -8.40
C ASN A 150 -9.55 -8.72 -7.27
N ARG A 151 -10.07 -8.36 -6.08
CA ARG A 151 -10.17 -9.30 -4.94
C ARG A 151 -11.14 -10.45 -5.21
N LEU A 152 -12.24 -10.20 -5.90
CA LEU A 152 -13.20 -11.24 -6.30
C LEU A 152 -12.59 -12.20 -7.32
N ILE A 153 -11.93 -11.67 -8.35
CA ILE A 153 -11.21 -12.46 -9.36
C ILE A 153 -10.13 -13.32 -8.70
N TYR A 154 -9.30 -12.71 -7.81
CA TYR A 154 -8.26 -13.43 -7.09
C TYR A 154 -8.82 -14.56 -6.23
N LYS A 155 -9.96 -14.35 -5.56
CA LYS A 155 -10.63 -15.40 -4.77
C LYS A 155 -11.08 -16.58 -5.64
N ARG A 156 -11.44 -16.34 -6.89
CA ARG A 156 -11.87 -17.38 -7.84
C ARG A 156 -10.70 -18.07 -8.55
N PHE A 157 -9.61 -17.31 -8.79
CA PHE A 157 -8.43 -17.75 -9.51
C PHE A 157 -7.14 -17.43 -8.72
N PRO A 158 -6.91 -18.12 -7.58
CA PRO A 158 -5.77 -17.81 -6.69
C PRO A 158 -4.39 -18.11 -7.30
N GLN A 159 -4.35 -18.86 -8.40
CA GLN A 159 -3.13 -19.13 -9.17
C GLN A 159 -2.61 -17.90 -9.93
N ILE A 160 -3.47 -16.92 -10.20
CA ILE A 160 -3.05 -15.65 -10.83
C ILE A 160 -2.72 -14.66 -9.73
N SER A 161 -1.54 -14.03 -9.79
CA SER A 161 -1.18 -13.04 -8.79
C SER A 161 -2.13 -11.84 -8.82
N ILE A 162 -2.43 -11.27 -7.65
CA ILE A 162 -3.30 -10.09 -7.56
C ILE A 162 -2.73 -8.91 -8.36
N GLY A 163 -1.40 -8.78 -8.42
CA GLY A 163 -0.74 -7.78 -9.23
C GLY A 163 -0.98 -7.93 -10.73
N ALA A 164 -1.00 -9.18 -11.25
CA ALA A 164 -1.31 -9.43 -12.66
C ALA A 164 -2.78 -9.10 -12.98
N ILE A 165 -3.71 -9.41 -12.07
CA ILE A 165 -5.13 -9.05 -12.22
C ILE A 165 -5.28 -7.52 -12.24
N THR A 166 -4.67 -6.81 -11.28
CA THR A 166 -4.72 -5.34 -11.19
C THR A 166 -4.10 -4.70 -12.44
N PHE A 167 -2.94 -5.19 -12.87
CA PHE A 167 -2.32 -4.71 -14.10
C PHE A 167 -3.22 -4.87 -15.33
N ALA A 168 -3.86 -6.03 -15.49
CA ALA A 168 -4.75 -6.29 -16.61
C ALA A 168 -5.99 -5.37 -16.58
N THR A 169 -6.59 -5.15 -15.40
CA THR A 169 -7.74 -4.27 -15.24
C THR A 169 -7.38 -2.80 -15.48
N ASP A 170 -6.26 -2.33 -14.95
CA ASP A 170 -5.82 -0.95 -15.14
C ASP A 170 -5.41 -0.70 -16.59
N PHE A 171 -4.75 -1.67 -17.24
CA PHE A 171 -4.43 -1.58 -18.66
C PHE A 171 -5.67 -1.48 -19.54
N ALA A 172 -6.71 -2.28 -19.26
CA ALA A 172 -7.99 -2.17 -19.98
C ALA A 172 -8.65 -0.79 -19.79
N VAL A 173 -8.56 -0.22 -18.59
CA VAL A 173 -9.07 1.13 -18.31
C VAL A 173 -8.28 2.19 -19.07
N ILE A 174 -6.95 2.09 -19.12
CA ILE A 174 -6.12 3.03 -19.89
C ILE A 174 -6.49 2.98 -21.37
N VAL A 175 -6.61 1.78 -21.96
CA VAL A 175 -7.01 1.62 -23.37
C VAL A 175 -8.37 2.26 -23.63
N PHE A 176 -9.35 1.98 -22.75
CA PHE A 176 -10.68 2.60 -22.85
C PHE A 176 -10.62 4.13 -22.77
N ALA A 177 -9.94 4.68 -21.78
CA ALA A 177 -9.80 6.13 -21.58
C ALA A 177 -9.08 6.79 -22.75
N THR A 178 -8.06 6.15 -23.31
CA THR A 178 -7.33 6.65 -24.50
C THR A 178 -8.26 6.74 -25.72
N CYS A 179 -9.11 5.73 -25.92
CA CYS A 179 -10.12 5.78 -26.99
C CYS A 179 -11.13 6.92 -26.78
N VAL A 180 -11.48 7.22 -25.53
CA VAL A 180 -12.43 8.30 -25.17
C VAL A 180 -11.81 9.68 -25.38
N PHE A 181 -10.60 9.90 -24.85
CA PHE A 181 -9.93 11.20 -24.94
C PHE A 181 -9.35 11.50 -26.34
N GLY A 182 -9.10 10.44 -27.13
CA GLY A 182 -8.54 10.59 -28.47
C GLY A 182 -7.07 11.05 -28.51
N LYS A 183 -6.37 11.00 -27.36
CA LYS A 183 -4.99 11.47 -27.19
C LYS A 183 -4.12 10.34 -26.63
N ILE A 184 -3.05 9.98 -27.34
CA ILE A 184 -2.08 8.97 -26.88
C ILE A 184 -1.31 9.49 -25.67
N GLU A 185 -1.06 10.79 -25.60
CA GLU A 185 -0.40 11.47 -24.49
C GLU A 185 -1.11 11.22 -23.16
N SER A 186 -2.45 11.25 -23.15
CA SER A 186 -3.26 10.92 -21.96
C SER A 186 -2.98 9.52 -21.43
N ALA A 187 -2.74 8.53 -22.32
CA ALA A 187 -2.34 7.19 -21.89
C ALA A 187 -0.96 7.16 -21.25
N LEU A 188 0.01 7.88 -21.80
CA LEU A 188 1.36 7.95 -21.28
C LEU A 188 1.38 8.60 -19.89
N TYR A 189 0.65 9.71 -19.72
CA TYR A 189 0.51 10.36 -18.43
C TYR A 189 -0.27 9.50 -17.43
N ALA A 190 -1.28 8.76 -17.87
CA ALA A 190 -1.99 7.80 -17.02
C ALA A 190 -1.05 6.70 -16.49
N ILE A 191 -0.15 6.16 -17.32
CA ILE A 191 0.86 5.18 -16.90
C ILE A 191 1.78 5.78 -15.83
N ILE A 192 2.22 7.03 -16.00
CA ILE A 192 3.04 7.73 -15.00
C ILE A 192 2.27 7.90 -13.69
N ALA A 193 1.03 8.36 -13.75
CA ALA A 193 0.19 8.57 -12.58
C ALA A 193 -0.05 7.26 -11.81
N ILE A 194 -0.33 6.15 -12.51
CA ILE A 194 -0.52 4.82 -11.91
C ILE A 194 0.79 4.33 -11.27
N PHE A 195 1.93 4.52 -11.94
CA PHE A 195 3.22 4.12 -11.39
C PHE A 195 3.56 4.88 -10.10
N VAL A 196 3.39 6.21 -10.09
CA VAL A 196 3.62 7.06 -8.91
C VAL A 196 2.66 6.69 -7.78
N SER A 197 1.38 6.51 -8.10
CA SER A 197 0.34 6.09 -7.16
C SER A 197 0.67 4.74 -6.52
N SER A 198 1.04 3.75 -7.32
CA SER A 198 1.44 2.42 -6.84
C SER A 198 2.63 2.49 -5.88
N LYS A 199 3.66 3.29 -6.20
CA LYS A 199 4.82 3.50 -5.33
C LYS A 199 4.44 4.17 -4.02
N MET A 200 3.54 5.15 -4.07
CA MET A 200 3.06 5.84 -2.87
C MET A 200 2.23 4.92 -1.97
N ILE A 201 1.38 4.07 -2.55
CA ILE A 201 0.65 3.01 -1.83
C ILE A 201 1.65 2.08 -1.13
N ASP A 202 2.65 1.59 -1.84
CA ASP A 202 3.67 0.69 -1.27
C ASP A 202 4.41 1.34 -0.10
N ILE A 203 4.78 2.61 -0.22
CA ILE A 203 5.47 3.36 0.84
C ILE A 203 4.58 3.46 2.10
N ILE A 204 3.30 3.76 1.94
CA ILE A 204 2.39 3.94 3.09
C ILE A 204 2.01 2.60 3.72
N VAL A 205 1.73 1.59 2.91
CA VAL A 205 1.27 0.29 3.41
C VAL A 205 2.42 -0.54 3.99
N TYR A 206 3.57 -0.54 3.33
CA TYR A 206 4.70 -1.42 3.69
C TYR A 206 5.92 -0.68 4.20
N GLY A 207 6.11 0.61 3.87
CA GLY A 207 7.35 1.34 4.11
C GLY A 207 7.82 1.40 5.57
N SER A 208 6.91 1.30 6.54
CA SER A 208 7.25 1.25 7.97
C SER A 208 7.65 -0.15 8.44
N TYR A 209 7.37 -1.20 7.66
CA TYR A 209 7.53 -2.60 8.05
C TYR A 209 8.57 -3.35 7.21
N GLU A 210 9.16 -2.67 6.20
CA GLU A 210 10.26 -3.26 5.45
C GLU A 210 11.44 -3.59 6.36
N GLY A 211 11.82 -4.84 6.34
CA GLY A 211 12.99 -5.36 7.03
C GLY A 211 14.11 -5.74 6.07
N LYS A 212 15.28 -5.95 6.64
CA LYS A 212 16.40 -6.61 5.96
C LYS A 212 16.76 -7.85 6.75
N MET A 213 16.87 -8.97 6.05
CA MET A 213 17.46 -10.19 6.58
C MET A 213 18.92 -10.25 6.13
N LEU A 214 19.81 -10.39 7.08
CA LEU A 214 21.24 -10.50 6.86
C LEU A 214 21.69 -11.92 7.19
N LEU A 215 22.40 -12.53 6.27
CA LEU A 215 23.18 -13.74 6.51
C LEU A 215 24.65 -13.35 6.46
N ILE A 216 25.38 -13.55 7.57
CA ILE A 216 26.76 -13.11 7.74
C ILE A 216 27.63 -14.36 7.95
N PHE A 217 28.63 -14.48 7.11
CA PHE A 217 29.60 -15.57 7.11
C PHE A 217 30.97 -15.02 7.54
N SER A 218 31.47 -15.46 8.68
CA SER A 218 32.72 -15.00 9.25
C SER A 218 33.25 -16.02 10.21
N ASP A 219 34.56 -16.14 10.33
CA ASP A 219 35.22 -16.98 11.33
C ASP A 219 35.15 -16.35 12.74
N LYS A 220 34.79 -15.04 12.83
CA LYS A 220 34.54 -14.29 14.07
C LYS A 220 33.02 -14.10 14.35
N SER A 221 32.24 -15.14 14.07
CA SER A 221 30.76 -15.05 14.16
C SER A 221 30.27 -14.68 15.56
N GLU A 222 30.92 -15.19 16.64
CA GLU A 222 30.54 -14.91 18.02
C GLU A 222 30.74 -13.44 18.40
N GLU A 223 31.90 -12.84 18.04
CA GLU A 223 32.20 -11.42 18.30
C GLU A 223 31.23 -10.49 17.57
N ILE A 224 30.96 -10.81 16.30
CA ILE A 224 29.99 -10.05 15.49
C ILE A 224 28.60 -10.14 16.11
N ALA A 225 28.15 -11.35 16.49
CA ALA A 225 26.85 -11.55 17.11
C ALA A 225 26.72 -10.78 18.43
N GLN A 226 27.75 -10.80 19.27
CA GLN A 226 27.74 -10.05 20.53
C GLN A 226 27.62 -8.55 20.31
N LYS A 227 28.32 -8.01 19.31
CA LYS A 227 28.23 -6.57 18.96
C LYS A 227 26.85 -6.18 18.44
N ILE A 228 26.21 -7.03 17.63
CA ILE A 228 24.85 -6.83 17.13
C ILE A 228 23.83 -6.92 18.29
N MET A 229 23.97 -7.88 19.20
CA MET A 229 23.09 -8.03 20.37
C MET A 229 23.21 -6.85 21.33
N THR A 230 24.41 -6.32 21.56
CA THR A 230 24.64 -5.11 22.37
C THR A 230 23.91 -3.90 21.79
N ALA A 231 23.69 -3.85 20.47
CA ALA A 231 22.89 -2.85 19.81
C ALA A 231 21.36 -3.13 19.86
N GLY A 232 20.93 -4.11 20.67
CA GLY A 232 19.52 -4.45 20.89
C GLY A 232 18.86 -5.19 19.70
N LYS A 233 19.64 -5.88 18.87
CA LYS A 233 19.13 -6.66 17.74
C LYS A 233 19.19 -8.14 18.02
N GLY A 234 18.15 -8.88 17.59
CA GLY A 234 18.12 -10.33 17.68
C GLY A 234 19.06 -10.98 16.67
N VAL A 235 19.77 -12.03 17.13
CA VAL A 235 20.68 -12.80 16.32
C VAL A 235 20.37 -14.27 16.51
N THR A 236 20.46 -15.05 15.44
CA THR A 236 20.34 -16.52 15.46
C THR A 236 21.53 -17.10 14.72
N PHE A 237 22.17 -18.10 15.30
CA PHE A 237 23.19 -18.89 14.62
C PHE A 237 22.50 -20.00 13.80
N LEU A 238 22.92 -20.14 12.56
CA LEU A 238 22.59 -21.27 11.70
C LEU A 238 23.86 -22.10 11.51
N SER A 239 23.82 -23.35 11.90
CA SER A 239 24.91 -24.28 11.66
C SER A 239 24.92 -24.70 10.20
N GLY A 240 26.05 -24.59 9.56
CA GLY A 240 26.28 -24.99 8.17
C GLY A 240 27.62 -25.70 8.03
N LYS A 241 27.79 -26.43 6.92
CA LYS A 241 29.06 -27.10 6.58
C LYS A 241 29.55 -26.57 5.23
N GLY A 242 30.80 -26.14 5.17
CA GLY A 242 31.43 -25.75 3.92
C GLY A 242 31.50 -26.93 2.97
N ALA A 243 30.87 -26.85 1.81
CA ALA A 243 30.84 -27.97 0.87
C ALA A 243 32.23 -28.30 0.29
N TYR A 244 33.08 -27.29 0.16
CA TYR A 244 34.46 -27.48 -0.37
C TYR A 244 35.47 -27.83 0.73
N SER A 245 35.45 -27.09 1.84
CA SER A 245 36.42 -27.28 2.94
C SER A 245 36.04 -28.41 3.89
N GLY A 246 34.76 -28.76 3.99
CA GLY A 246 34.25 -29.72 4.96
C GLY A 246 34.12 -29.17 6.39
N ASP A 247 34.48 -27.89 6.62
CA ASP A 247 34.47 -27.27 7.94
C ASP A 247 33.05 -26.91 8.39
N GLU A 248 32.78 -27.07 9.68
CA GLU A 248 31.58 -26.55 10.30
C GLU A 248 31.68 -25.03 10.44
N LYS A 249 30.65 -24.33 10.01
CA LYS A 249 30.56 -22.86 10.07
C LYS A 249 29.29 -22.43 10.75
N GLN A 250 29.40 -21.39 11.56
CA GLN A 250 28.25 -20.71 12.13
C GLN A 250 27.92 -19.47 11.30
N VAL A 251 26.73 -19.46 10.66
CA VAL A 251 26.23 -18.35 9.91
C VAL A 251 25.32 -17.52 10.81
N ILE A 252 25.55 -16.22 10.90
CA ILE A 252 24.69 -15.31 11.66
C ILE A 252 23.48 -14.94 10.80
N CYS A 253 22.29 -15.23 11.29
CA CYS A 253 21.03 -14.75 10.73
C CYS A 253 20.47 -13.64 11.62
N CYS A 254 20.27 -12.45 11.05
CA CYS A 254 19.76 -11.29 11.76
C CYS A 254 18.70 -10.57 10.92
N ALA A 255 17.52 -10.36 11.49
CA ALA A 255 16.48 -9.53 10.89
C ALA A 255 16.50 -8.14 11.55
N VAL A 256 16.57 -7.07 10.74
CA VAL A 256 16.62 -5.70 11.22
C VAL A 256 15.71 -4.81 10.37
N ARG A 257 15.33 -3.65 10.90
CA ARG A 257 14.60 -2.61 10.14
C ARG A 257 15.48 -2.04 9.03
N LYS A 258 14.87 -1.59 7.96
CA LYS A 258 15.55 -0.99 6.79
C LYS A 258 16.61 0.05 7.16
N ASN A 259 16.36 0.87 8.19
CA ASN A 259 17.29 1.92 8.61
C ASN A 259 18.46 1.42 9.48
N ASP A 260 18.33 0.23 10.06
CA ASP A 260 19.33 -0.32 11.00
C ASP A 260 20.40 -1.19 10.31
N TYR A 261 20.12 -1.69 9.08
CA TYR A 261 21.05 -2.60 8.40
C TYR A 261 22.41 -1.94 8.11
N VAL A 262 22.45 -0.63 7.90
CA VAL A 262 23.69 0.12 7.67
C VAL A 262 24.59 0.08 8.90
N LYS A 263 23.99 0.17 10.10
CA LYS A 263 24.73 0.05 11.37
C LYS A 263 25.30 -1.36 11.54
N VAL A 264 24.47 -2.39 11.26
CA VAL A 264 24.92 -3.77 11.34
C VAL A 264 26.05 -4.05 10.36
N LYS A 265 25.96 -3.57 9.12
CA LYS A 265 27.04 -3.67 8.12
C LYS A 265 28.34 -3.06 8.64
N ARG A 266 28.25 -1.91 9.34
CA ARG A 266 29.43 -1.29 9.94
C ARG A 266 30.01 -2.15 11.07
N TYR A 267 29.18 -2.68 11.97
CA TYR A 267 29.63 -3.55 13.05
C TYR A 267 30.34 -4.80 12.54
N VAL A 268 29.84 -5.41 11.48
CA VAL A 268 30.49 -6.57 10.85
C VAL A 268 31.87 -6.20 10.34
N LYS A 269 31.98 -5.08 9.57
CA LYS A 269 33.27 -4.65 9.01
C LYS A 269 34.29 -4.24 10.08
N GLU A 270 33.84 -3.69 11.21
CA GLU A 270 34.73 -3.32 12.34
C GLU A 270 35.33 -4.54 13.05
N VAL A 271 34.66 -5.70 13.00
CA VAL A 271 35.14 -6.95 13.63
C VAL A 271 35.91 -7.80 12.63
N ASP A 272 35.39 -7.94 11.42
CA ASP A 272 35.97 -8.75 10.37
C ASP A 272 35.75 -8.09 9.00
N GLU A 273 36.81 -7.54 8.44
CA GLU A 273 36.78 -6.88 7.13
C GLU A 273 36.60 -7.90 5.99
N SER A 274 36.97 -9.16 6.21
CA SER A 274 36.84 -10.25 5.24
C SER A 274 35.49 -10.95 5.27
N ALA A 275 34.59 -10.58 6.21
CA ALA A 275 33.29 -11.19 6.35
C ALA A 275 32.46 -11.07 5.08
N PHE A 276 31.85 -12.17 4.66
CA PHE A 276 30.90 -12.23 3.55
C PHE A 276 29.46 -12.06 4.07
N MET A 277 28.68 -11.18 3.44
CA MET A 277 27.34 -10.86 3.89
C MET A 277 26.33 -10.83 2.74
N ILE A 278 25.24 -11.57 2.89
CA ILE A 278 24.07 -11.52 2.01
C ILE A 278 23.00 -10.67 2.68
N ILE A 279 22.50 -9.65 1.99
CA ILE A 279 21.43 -8.78 2.47
C ILE A 279 20.22 -8.95 1.57
N THR A 280 19.14 -9.51 2.12
CA THR A 280 17.87 -9.73 1.40
C THR A 280 16.81 -8.79 1.94
N SER A 281 15.97 -8.25 1.04
CA SER A 281 14.81 -7.45 1.46
C SER A 281 13.70 -8.37 1.93
N ALA A 282 13.25 -8.18 3.17
CA ALA A 282 12.02 -8.79 3.67
C ALA A 282 10.89 -7.77 3.52
N LYS A 283 9.85 -8.13 2.76
CA LYS A 283 8.68 -7.25 2.56
C LYS A 283 7.98 -6.93 3.89
N GLU A 284 7.95 -7.89 4.81
CA GLU A 284 7.35 -7.73 6.12
C GLU A 284 8.11 -8.60 7.13
N VAL A 285 8.34 -8.06 8.31
CA VAL A 285 8.89 -8.80 9.45
C VAL A 285 7.90 -8.66 10.61
N LEU A 286 7.42 -9.80 11.12
CA LEU A 286 6.43 -9.87 12.18
C LEU A 286 7.06 -10.42 13.47
N GLY A 287 6.56 -9.98 14.63
CA GLY A 287 6.98 -10.47 15.93
C GLY A 287 7.62 -9.42 16.83
N LYS A 288 8.20 -9.87 17.94
CA LYS A 288 8.75 -8.99 18.98
C LYS A 288 9.86 -8.08 18.44
N GLY A 289 9.66 -6.77 18.58
CA GLY A 289 10.59 -5.75 18.04
C GLY A 289 10.21 -5.22 16.63
N PHE A 290 9.19 -5.84 15.99
CA PHE A 290 8.59 -5.46 14.71
C PHE A 290 7.10 -5.26 14.84
N LYS A 291 6.33 -5.58 13.79
CA LYS A 291 4.87 -5.55 13.82
C LYS A 291 4.32 -6.75 14.61
N GLU A 292 3.35 -6.50 15.49
CA GLU A 292 2.67 -7.60 16.19
C GLU A 292 1.88 -8.47 15.20
N ILE A 293 1.88 -9.78 15.45
CA ILE A 293 1.05 -10.73 14.72
C ILE A 293 -0.37 -10.59 15.30
N ASN A 294 -1.28 -10.03 14.54
CA ASN A 294 -2.70 -9.92 14.88
C ASN A 294 -3.50 -11.09 14.35
#